data_c023badf4a2a6f4a955a3fefecc734c4
#
_entry.id   c023badf4a2a6f4a955a3fefecc734c4
#
_cell.length_a   1.000
_cell.length_b   1.000
_cell.length_c   1.000
_cell.angle_alpha   90.00
_cell.angle_beta   90.00
_cell.angle_gamma   90.00
#
_symmetry.space_group_name_H-M   'P 1'
#
loop_
_entity.id
_entity.type
_entity.pdbx_description
1 polymer ?
#
loop_
_entity_poly.entity_id
_entity_poly.type
_entity_poly.pdbx_seq_one_letter_code
_entity_poly.pdbx_strand_id
1 'polypeptide(L)'
;MYLRTRRLIHRFLLRPLLRRVVELTVVRGDRLDRRGPAVVVANHNSHLDTAVLLASFPTGRLDHVRPVAAADYFLRNRLLAWFTTRIVGILPLDRHSRGDADHLLGATQALAAGNTLVMFPEGTRGEPGVFGDLKS
;
A
#
# COMPACT_ATOMS: atom_id res chain seq x y z
N MET A 1 12.21 2.06 -15.98
CA MET A 1 11.05 2.47 -16.81
C MET A 1 9.74 2.48 -16.01
N TYR A 2 9.42 1.45 -15.26
CA TYR A 2 8.14 1.32 -14.52
C TYR A 2 7.90 2.36 -13.42
N LEU A 3 8.93 2.81 -12.71
CA LEU A 3 8.79 3.82 -11.64
C LEU A 3 8.28 5.16 -12.19
N ARG A 4 8.77 5.58 -13.36
CA ARG A 4 8.29 6.80 -14.03
C ARG A 4 6.81 6.66 -14.40
N THR A 5 6.41 5.52 -14.98
CA THR A 5 5.02 5.24 -15.37
C THR A 5 4.10 5.26 -14.14
N ARG A 6 4.51 4.63 -13.02
CA ARG A 6 3.78 4.66 -11.76
C ARG A 6 3.53 6.08 -11.27
N ARG A 7 4.57 6.92 -11.23
CA ARG A 7 4.44 8.33 -10.82
C ARG A 7 3.51 9.12 -11.74
N LEU A 8 3.58 8.91 -13.04
CA LEU A 8 2.72 9.60 -14.01
C LEU A 8 1.25 9.22 -13.82
N ILE A 9 0.94 7.92 -13.71
CA ILE A 9 -0.42 7.44 -13.45
C ILE A 9 -0.96 8.02 -12.15
N HIS A 10 -0.18 7.99 -11.07
CA HIS A 10 -0.62 8.55 -9.79
C HIS A 10 -0.82 10.08 -9.86
N ARG A 11 0.07 10.80 -10.52
CA ARG A 11 0.01 12.27 -10.59
C ARG A 11 -1.13 12.77 -11.45
N PHE A 12 -1.32 12.17 -12.62
CA PHE A 12 -2.21 12.71 -13.66
C PHE A 12 -3.56 12.00 -13.75
N LEU A 13 -3.70 10.79 -13.23
CA LEU A 13 -4.94 10.02 -13.28
C LEU A 13 -5.51 9.78 -11.88
N LEU A 14 -4.80 9.02 -11.04
CA LEU A 14 -5.36 8.52 -9.79
C LEU A 14 -5.63 9.65 -8.78
N ARG A 15 -4.66 10.52 -8.56
CA ARG A 15 -4.77 11.60 -7.57
C ARG A 15 -5.84 12.64 -7.92
N PRO A 16 -5.94 13.19 -9.14
CA PRO A 16 -7.02 14.10 -9.49
C PRO A 16 -8.40 13.42 -9.48
N LEU A 17 -8.49 12.17 -9.92
CA LEU A 17 -9.73 11.40 -9.88
C LEU A 17 -10.22 11.23 -8.43
N LEU A 18 -9.37 10.76 -7.53
CA LEU A 18 -9.73 10.55 -6.13
C LEU A 18 -10.07 11.86 -5.41
N ARG A 19 -9.34 12.93 -5.69
CA ARG A 19 -9.69 14.25 -5.13
C ARG A 19 -11.09 14.71 -5.54
N ARG A 20 -11.51 14.36 -6.75
CA ARG A 20 -12.81 14.76 -7.29
C ARG A 20 -13.95 13.86 -6.87
N VAL A 21 -13.69 12.55 -6.72
CA VAL A 21 -14.71 11.54 -6.41
C VAL A 21 -14.93 11.37 -4.91
N VAL A 22 -13.87 11.40 -4.11
CA VAL A 22 -13.93 11.16 -2.66
C VAL A 22 -13.57 12.39 -1.82
N GLU A 23 -13.44 13.57 -2.45
CA GLU A 23 -13.09 14.83 -1.78
C GLU A 23 -11.86 14.69 -0.86
N LEU A 24 -10.83 13.99 -1.33
CA LEU A 24 -9.65 13.65 -0.55
C LEU A 24 -8.96 14.89 0.00
N THR A 25 -8.98 15.04 1.32
CA THR A 25 -8.21 16.04 2.06
C THR A 25 -7.12 15.36 2.88
N VAL A 26 -5.89 15.80 2.73
CA VAL A 26 -4.75 15.26 3.47
C VAL A 26 -4.33 16.24 4.55
N VAL A 27 -4.55 15.87 5.81
CA VAL A 27 -4.15 16.66 6.98
C VAL A 27 -2.78 16.17 7.45
N ARG A 28 -1.84 17.10 7.71
CA ARG A 28 -0.45 16.78 8.11
C ARG A 28 0.28 15.87 7.13
N GLY A 29 0.09 16.10 5.83
CA GLY A 29 0.75 15.34 4.76
C GLY A 29 2.28 15.41 4.77
N ASP A 30 2.86 16.37 5.49
CA ASP A 30 4.30 16.49 5.75
C ASP A 30 4.88 15.22 6.40
N ARG A 31 4.10 14.53 7.23
CA ARG A 31 4.49 13.26 7.86
C ARG A 31 4.70 12.14 6.85
N LEU A 32 3.99 12.17 5.72
CA LEU A 32 4.11 11.19 4.63
C LEU A 32 5.32 11.46 3.72
N ASP A 33 5.96 12.63 3.83
CA ASP A 33 7.16 12.97 3.05
C ASP A 33 8.47 12.52 3.73
N ARG A 34 8.41 11.95 4.90
CA ARG A 34 9.60 11.44 5.60
C ARG A 34 10.31 10.38 4.77
N ARG A 35 11.64 10.52 4.70
CA ARG A 35 12.51 9.54 4.04
C ARG A 35 12.97 8.48 5.03
N GLY A 36 13.25 7.29 4.50
CA GLY A 36 13.73 6.16 5.29
C GLY A 36 12.64 5.13 5.59
N PRO A 37 12.98 4.06 6.31
CA PRO A 37 12.06 3.00 6.63
C PRO A 37 10.95 3.50 7.57
N ALA A 38 9.72 3.15 7.25
CA ALA A 38 8.56 3.46 8.06
C ALA A 38 7.44 2.45 7.85
N VAL A 39 6.59 2.30 8.83
CA VAL A 39 5.35 1.53 8.70
C VAL A 39 4.18 2.51 8.90
N VAL A 40 3.31 2.58 7.90
CA VAL A 40 2.06 3.33 7.94
C VAL A 40 0.94 2.33 8.13
N VAL A 41 0.22 2.48 9.20
CA VAL A 41 -0.90 1.62 9.57
C VAL A 41 -2.20 2.38 9.36
N ALA A 42 -3.17 1.73 8.76
CA ALA A 42 -4.50 2.29 8.52
C ALA A 42 -5.58 1.23 8.73
N ASN A 43 -6.80 1.67 9.05
CA ASN A 43 -7.98 0.83 9.01
C ASN A 43 -8.34 0.45 7.56
N HIS A 44 -9.03 -0.67 7.37
CA HIS A 44 -9.39 -1.18 6.05
C HIS A 44 -10.90 -1.39 5.93
N ASN A 45 -11.57 -0.46 5.28
CA ASN A 45 -13.01 -0.49 5.09
C ASN A 45 -13.43 -0.63 3.61
N SER A 46 -12.55 -0.27 2.68
CA SER A 46 -12.87 -0.21 1.26
C SER A 46 -11.70 -0.66 0.38
N HIS A 47 -12.00 -1.20 -0.78
CA HIS A 47 -10.99 -1.45 -1.83
C HIS A 47 -10.25 -0.18 -2.28
N LEU A 48 -10.84 0.99 -2.06
CA LEU A 48 -10.24 2.27 -2.41
C LEU A 48 -9.18 2.74 -1.40
N ASP A 49 -9.14 2.18 -0.18
CA ASP A 49 -8.24 2.67 0.89
C ASP A 49 -6.78 2.68 0.46
N THR A 50 -6.32 1.61 -0.19
CA THR A 50 -4.95 1.56 -0.73
C THR A 50 -4.70 2.68 -1.74
N ALA A 51 -5.66 2.94 -2.63
CA ALA A 51 -5.53 3.98 -3.64
C ALA A 51 -5.54 5.38 -3.01
N VAL A 52 -6.40 5.61 -2.03
CA VAL A 52 -6.50 6.86 -1.26
C VAL A 52 -5.21 7.12 -0.49
N LEU A 53 -4.68 6.11 0.20
CA LEU A 53 -3.41 6.23 0.91
C LEU A 53 -2.26 6.54 -0.05
N LEU A 54 -2.13 5.82 -1.15
CA LEU A 54 -1.10 6.10 -2.15
C LEU A 54 -1.24 7.50 -2.75
N ALA A 55 -2.46 7.98 -3.00
CA ALA A 55 -2.70 9.33 -3.50
C ALA A 55 -2.36 10.42 -2.46
N SER A 56 -2.33 10.08 -1.17
CA SER A 56 -1.96 10.99 -0.09
C SER A 56 -0.44 11.21 0.00
N PHE A 57 0.37 10.26 -0.45
CA PHE A 57 1.83 10.43 -0.48
C PHE A 57 2.27 11.43 -1.55
N PRO A 58 3.34 12.22 -1.30
CA PRO A 58 3.99 12.99 -2.35
C PRO A 58 4.44 12.09 -3.49
N THR A 59 4.26 12.55 -4.73
CA THR A 59 4.54 11.73 -5.94
C THR A 59 5.99 11.21 -5.97
N GLY A 60 6.94 11.98 -5.47
CA GLY A 60 8.35 11.59 -5.39
C GLY A 60 8.62 10.45 -4.39
N ARG A 61 7.72 10.22 -3.43
CA ARG A 61 7.84 9.14 -2.44
C ARG A 61 7.29 7.80 -2.91
N LEU A 62 6.42 7.80 -3.90
CA LEU A 62 5.70 6.60 -4.35
C LEU A 62 6.61 5.42 -4.70
N ASP A 63 7.82 5.67 -5.19
CA ASP A 63 8.76 4.60 -5.54
C ASP A 63 9.23 3.79 -4.33
N HIS A 64 9.14 4.38 -3.15
CA HIS A 64 9.53 3.79 -1.88
C HIS A 64 8.33 3.40 -1.01
N VAL A 65 7.10 3.56 -1.50
CA VAL A 65 5.88 3.16 -0.76
C VAL A 65 5.39 1.82 -1.27
N ARG A 66 5.25 0.86 -0.34
CA ARG A 66 4.88 -0.53 -0.61
C ARG A 66 3.66 -0.92 0.23
N PRO A 67 2.45 -0.91 -0.34
CA PRO A 67 1.32 -1.55 0.31
C PRO A 67 1.59 -3.05 0.47
N VAL A 68 1.29 -3.57 1.64
CA VAL A 68 1.48 -4.98 1.97
C VAL A 68 0.14 -5.69 1.84
N ALA A 69 0.12 -6.82 1.15
CA ALA A 69 -1.09 -7.60 0.99
C ALA A 69 -0.80 -9.10 0.78
N ALA A 70 -1.79 -9.93 1.07
CA ALA A 70 -1.69 -11.37 0.91
C ALA A 70 -1.49 -11.78 -0.54
N ALA A 71 -0.48 -12.61 -0.81
CA ALA A 71 -0.08 -13.03 -2.16
C ALA A 71 -1.18 -13.81 -2.88
N ASP A 72 -1.88 -14.68 -2.17
CA ASP A 72 -2.94 -15.55 -2.68
C ASP A 72 -4.08 -14.78 -3.37
N TYR A 73 -4.38 -13.59 -2.91
CA TYR A 73 -5.45 -12.78 -3.49
C TYR A 73 -5.06 -12.14 -4.84
N PHE A 74 -3.83 -11.61 -4.95
CA PHE A 74 -3.42 -10.81 -6.11
C PHE A 74 -2.73 -11.61 -7.20
N LEU A 75 -2.16 -12.77 -6.88
CA LEU A 75 -1.42 -13.59 -7.84
C LEU A 75 -2.28 -14.56 -8.67
N ARG A 76 -3.59 -14.65 -8.39
CA ARG A 76 -4.51 -15.55 -9.10
C ARG A 76 -4.66 -15.21 -10.60
N ASN A 77 -4.51 -13.94 -10.98
CA ASN A 77 -4.63 -13.47 -12.34
C ASN A 77 -3.35 -12.71 -12.75
N ARG A 78 -2.74 -13.11 -13.87
CA ARG A 78 -1.47 -12.52 -14.36
C ARG A 78 -1.57 -11.01 -14.63
N LEU A 79 -2.70 -10.53 -15.18
CA LEU A 79 -2.93 -9.10 -15.42
C LEU A 79 -3.09 -8.34 -14.11
N LEU A 80 -3.85 -8.90 -13.17
CA LEU A 80 -4.03 -8.32 -11.85
C LEU A 80 -2.70 -8.30 -11.09
N ALA A 81 -1.94 -9.39 -11.10
CA ALA A 81 -0.61 -9.48 -10.51
C ALA A 81 0.34 -8.43 -11.09
N TRP A 82 0.35 -8.29 -12.39
CA TRP A 82 1.17 -7.27 -13.06
C TRP A 82 0.75 -5.85 -12.65
N PHE A 83 -0.54 -5.54 -12.67
CA PHE A 83 -1.06 -4.22 -12.30
C PHE A 83 -0.76 -3.90 -10.84
N THR A 84 -1.07 -4.80 -9.92
CA THR A 84 -0.91 -4.58 -8.47
C THR A 84 0.56 -4.45 -8.09
N THR A 85 1.45 -5.25 -8.66
CA THR A 85 2.88 -5.18 -8.35
C THR A 85 3.58 -4.01 -9.03
N ARG A 86 3.19 -3.65 -10.26
CA ARG A 86 3.89 -2.62 -11.06
C ARG A 86 3.31 -1.22 -10.89
N ILE A 87 2.00 -1.09 -10.81
CA ILE A 87 1.32 0.21 -10.72
C ILE A 87 0.99 0.55 -9.26
N VAL A 88 0.37 -0.37 -8.52
CA VAL A 88 0.07 -0.16 -7.11
C VAL A 88 1.34 -0.30 -6.26
N GLY A 89 2.25 -1.20 -6.64
CA GLY A 89 3.51 -1.46 -5.94
C GLY A 89 3.34 -2.35 -4.72
N ILE A 90 2.34 -3.23 -4.74
CA ILE A 90 2.07 -4.18 -3.65
C ILE A 90 3.28 -5.06 -3.41
N LEU A 91 3.64 -5.21 -2.14
CA LEU A 91 4.54 -6.22 -1.63
C LEU A 91 3.71 -7.43 -1.20
N PRO A 92 3.76 -8.54 -1.96
CA PRO A 92 3.02 -9.74 -1.58
C PRO A 92 3.65 -10.37 -0.34
N LEU A 93 2.82 -10.72 0.65
CA LEU A 93 3.22 -11.57 1.77
C LEU A 93 2.64 -12.97 1.57
N ASP A 94 3.48 -13.97 1.72
CA ASP A 94 3.05 -15.35 1.71
C ASP A 94 2.58 -15.74 3.11
N ARG A 95 1.28 -16.07 3.26
CA ARG A 95 0.67 -16.49 4.52
C ARG A 95 0.86 -17.99 4.81
N HIS A 96 1.40 -18.74 3.84
CA HIS A 96 1.50 -20.20 3.90
C HIS A 96 2.94 -20.69 4.07
N SER A 97 3.93 -19.81 4.15
CA SER A 97 5.30 -20.23 4.42
C SER A 97 5.41 -20.81 5.84
N ARG A 98 6.22 -21.86 5.98
CA ARG A 98 6.26 -22.70 7.18
C ARG A 98 7.03 -22.13 8.37
N GLY A 99 7.06 -20.81 8.57
CA GLY A 99 7.72 -20.21 9.72
C GLY A 99 7.46 -18.71 9.81
N ASP A 100 7.25 -18.19 11.01
CA ASP A 100 6.98 -16.76 11.24
C ASP A 100 8.06 -15.84 10.68
N ALA A 101 9.31 -16.31 10.65
CA ALA A 101 10.44 -15.55 10.10
C ALA A 101 10.34 -15.39 8.57
N ASP A 102 9.82 -16.40 7.85
CA ASP A 102 9.70 -16.34 6.38
C ASP A 102 8.58 -15.42 5.92
N HIS A 103 7.48 -15.32 6.68
CA HIS A 103 6.37 -14.42 6.35
C HIS A 103 6.80 -12.95 6.32
N LEU A 104 7.69 -12.55 7.22
CA LEU A 104 8.12 -11.18 7.39
C LEU A 104 9.40 -10.83 6.62
N LEU A 105 10.07 -11.82 6.03
CA LEU A 105 11.35 -11.61 5.35
C LEU A 105 11.27 -10.54 4.26
N GLY A 106 10.25 -10.60 3.40
CA GLY A 106 10.04 -9.59 2.35
C GLY A 106 9.78 -8.20 2.91
N ALA A 107 9.03 -8.11 4.02
CA ALA A 107 8.74 -6.85 4.69
C ALA A 107 9.98 -6.25 5.35
N THR A 108 10.76 -7.06 6.06
CA THR A 108 12.02 -6.63 6.70
C THR A 108 13.06 -6.20 5.68
N GLN A 109 13.21 -6.93 4.58
CA GLN A 109 14.09 -6.55 3.47
C GLN A 109 13.66 -5.22 2.82
N ALA A 110 12.35 -5.03 2.62
CA ALA A 110 11.85 -3.78 2.07
C ALA A 110 12.11 -2.59 3.02
N LEU A 111 11.92 -2.77 4.33
CA LEU A 111 12.26 -1.75 5.33
C LEU A 111 13.79 -1.48 5.34
N ALA A 112 14.62 -2.51 5.33
CA ALA A 112 16.07 -2.36 5.28
C ALA A 112 16.54 -1.59 4.03
N ALA A 113 15.81 -1.75 2.90
CA ALA A 113 16.02 -0.99 1.67
C ALA A 113 15.47 0.46 1.73
N GLY A 114 15.00 0.94 2.88
CA GLY A 114 14.49 2.29 3.09
C GLY A 114 13.06 2.53 2.56
N ASN A 115 12.29 1.47 2.31
CA ASN A 115 10.91 1.60 1.89
C ASN A 115 9.98 1.90 3.07
N THR A 116 8.85 2.53 2.75
CA THR A 116 7.71 2.70 3.64
C THR A 116 6.69 1.62 3.33
N LEU A 117 6.33 0.81 4.32
CA LEU A 117 5.26 -0.18 4.21
C LEU A 117 3.92 0.46 4.58
N VAL A 118 2.87 0.13 3.85
CA VAL A 118 1.48 0.47 4.20
C VAL A 118 0.76 -0.83 4.54
N MET A 119 0.25 -0.92 5.75
CA MET A 119 -0.35 -2.14 6.29
C MET A 119 -1.77 -1.88 6.82
N PHE A 120 -2.61 -2.87 6.66
CA PHE A 120 -3.96 -2.93 7.20
C PHE A 120 -4.01 -4.09 8.22
N PRO A 121 -3.80 -3.82 9.52
CA PRO A 121 -3.59 -4.89 10.51
C PRO A 121 -4.85 -5.69 10.80
N GLU A 122 -6.03 -5.21 10.43
CA GLU A 122 -7.28 -5.96 10.54
C GLU A 122 -7.31 -7.19 9.61
N GLY A 123 -6.46 -7.21 8.57
CA GLY A 123 -6.34 -8.33 7.63
C GLY A 123 -7.57 -8.61 6.76
N THR A 124 -8.71 -8.04 7.11
CA THR A 124 -9.98 -8.08 6.36
C THR A 124 -10.63 -6.70 6.43
N ARG A 125 -11.59 -6.43 5.55
CA ARG A 125 -12.37 -5.19 5.59
C ARG A 125 -13.35 -5.24 6.75
N GLY A 126 -13.33 -4.20 7.58
CA GLY A 126 -14.27 -3.99 8.68
C GLY A 126 -15.46 -3.13 8.30
N GLU A 127 -16.31 -2.84 9.29
CA GLU A 127 -17.40 -1.88 9.16
C GLU A 127 -16.89 -0.44 9.29
N PRO A 128 -17.46 0.53 8.55
CA PRO A 128 -17.07 1.93 8.66
C PRO A 128 -17.21 2.45 10.08
N GLY A 129 -16.15 3.06 10.63
CA GLY A 129 -16.15 3.65 11.95
C GLY A 129 -15.87 2.70 13.11
N VAL A 130 -15.70 1.41 12.84
CA VAL A 130 -15.33 0.41 13.84
C VAL A 130 -13.92 -0.09 13.56
N PHE A 131 -13.04 -0.10 14.55
CA PHE A 131 -11.76 -0.80 14.46
C PHE A 131 -11.99 -2.29 14.70
N GLY A 132 -11.65 -3.11 13.72
CA GLY A 132 -11.67 -4.56 13.85
C GLY A 132 -10.53 -5.08 14.73
N ASP A 133 -10.59 -6.36 15.10
CA ASP A 133 -9.54 -7.03 15.85
C ASP A 133 -8.24 -7.06 15.06
N LEU A 134 -7.14 -6.68 15.70
CA LEU A 134 -5.82 -6.75 15.09
C LEU A 134 -5.38 -8.20 15.00
N LYS A 135 -4.99 -8.63 13.81
CA LYS A 135 -4.42 -9.97 13.61
C LYS A 135 -2.92 -9.92 13.88
N SER A 136 -2.50 -10.75 14.81
CA SER A 136 -1.09 -11.05 15.11
C SER A 136 -0.51 -12.06 14.12
#